data_9ccbda6c77009fe0cc3d1dda48bec069
#
_entry.id   9ccbda6c77009fe0cc3d1dda48bec069
#
_cell.length_a   1.000
_cell.length_b   1.000
_cell.length_c   1.000
_cell.angle_alpha   90.00
_cell.angle_beta   90.00
_cell.angle_gamma   90.00
#
_symmetry.space_group_name_H-M   'P 1'
#
loop_
_entity.id
_entity.type
_entity.pdbx_description
1 polymer ?
#
loop_
_entity_poly.entity_id
_entity_poly.type
_entity_poly.pdbx_seq_one_letter_code
_entity_poly.pdbx_strand_id
1 'polypeptide(L)'
;RLLESSLGRNYVAQSGLIGKNGIDNSGRATYESIYNNYQLEDGQELLQVDLITSVQNDVTVTKRFTFRRNSYLIDIEFLVENNSDTTWDANVFGQIKRDNFDDPSSVGGFGRTFLGFVTTTVDDPYIKVDFDDIDDRSESAETTGGWIGFSQHYFLSAWIPNQEQTNRFTTRRNDANQYFGEFTSGAFTVSANSVGSQKIQFYSGPKDQYVLAEISPNLDLTIDYGFLWFLAAPIYWLLTQIDSLVGNYGVSIILLTLVVKALFYKLSETQYKSMAGMRRIMPKMQQIKDRYGDDRMGLQKATMDLYKKEKINPFGGCLPMLVQMPLFMRLE
;
A
#
# COMPACT_ATOMS: atom_id res chain seq x y z
N ARG A 1 -5.45 -13.26 -7.33
CA ARG A 1 -6.16 -13.39 -6.04
C ARG A 1 -5.40 -12.61 -5.00
N LEU A 2 -6.11 -11.90 -4.12
CA LEU A 2 -5.48 -11.09 -3.07
C LEU A 2 -5.02 -11.95 -1.90
N LEU A 3 -5.84 -12.89 -1.46
CA LEU A 3 -5.48 -13.92 -0.48
C LEU A 3 -5.56 -15.28 -1.14
N GLU A 4 -4.54 -16.12 -0.92
CA GLU A 4 -4.42 -17.43 -1.56
C GLU A 4 -3.74 -18.44 -0.62
N SER A 5 -4.22 -19.67 -0.64
CA SER A 5 -3.56 -20.80 0.00
C SER A 5 -3.48 -21.94 -1.00
N SER A 6 -2.32 -22.08 -1.64
CA SER A 6 -2.02 -23.12 -2.60
C SER A 6 -0.59 -23.63 -2.42
N LEU A 7 -0.23 -24.73 -3.09
CA LEU A 7 1.12 -25.28 -3.03
C LEU A 7 2.15 -24.26 -3.56
N GLY A 8 3.05 -23.81 -2.67
CA GLY A 8 4.10 -22.85 -2.98
C GLY A 8 3.65 -21.38 -3.04
N ARG A 9 2.39 -21.10 -2.68
CA ARG A 9 1.86 -19.73 -2.58
C ARG A 9 0.88 -19.63 -1.41
N ASN A 10 1.38 -19.18 -0.26
CA ASN A 10 0.55 -18.85 0.88
C ASN A 10 0.53 -17.35 1.08
N TYR A 11 -0.66 -16.78 1.06
CA TYR A 11 -0.94 -15.43 1.46
C TYR A 11 -2.30 -15.43 2.15
N VAL A 12 -2.29 -15.56 3.46
CA VAL A 12 -3.50 -15.76 4.27
C VAL A 12 -3.54 -14.80 5.46
N ALA A 13 -4.73 -14.35 5.79
CA ALA A 13 -5.02 -13.57 6.98
C ALA A 13 -5.73 -14.47 8.00
N GLN A 14 -5.30 -14.41 9.25
CA GLN A 14 -5.83 -15.22 10.34
C GLN A 14 -5.98 -14.37 11.59
N SER A 15 -7.01 -14.64 12.39
CA SER A 15 -7.20 -14.01 13.70
C SER A 15 -7.79 -15.01 14.69
N GLY A 16 -7.58 -14.76 15.96
CA GLY A 16 -8.04 -15.65 17.03
C GLY A 16 -7.75 -15.10 18.42
N LEU A 17 -7.84 -15.98 19.40
CA LEU A 17 -7.69 -15.68 20.82
C LEU A 17 -6.56 -16.53 21.40
N ILE A 18 -5.51 -15.88 21.93
CA ILE A 18 -4.36 -16.50 22.57
C ILE A 18 -4.22 -16.02 24.02
N GLY A 19 -3.27 -16.53 24.76
CA GLY A 19 -3.04 -16.15 26.15
C GLY A 19 -3.67 -17.15 27.13
N LYS A 20 -3.93 -16.74 28.36
CA LYS A 20 -4.24 -17.66 29.47
C LYS A 20 -5.40 -18.62 29.19
N ASN A 21 -6.52 -18.10 28.67
CA ASN A 21 -7.70 -18.90 28.30
C ASN A 21 -7.94 -18.87 26.78
N GLY A 22 -6.94 -18.46 25.98
CA GLY A 22 -7.07 -18.38 24.54
C GLY A 22 -7.33 -19.74 23.88
N ILE A 23 -8.28 -19.80 22.99
CA ILE A 23 -8.73 -21.01 22.32
C ILE A 23 -7.82 -21.44 21.16
N ASP A 24 -6.93 -20.55 20.73
CA ASP A 24 -5.99 -20.78 19.60
C ASP A 24 -4.56 -21.11 20.07
N ASN A 25 -4.33 -21.35 21.37
CA ASN A 25 -2.99 -21.59 21.93
C ASN A 25 -2.30 -22.84 21.41
N SER A 26 -3.04 -23.93 21.24
CA SER A 26 -2.52 -25.25 20.83
C SER A 26 -2.77 -25.58 19.37
N GLY A 27 -3.30 -24.63 18.60
CA GLY A 27 -3.70 -24.77 17.20
C GLY A 27 -4.90 -23.89 16.90
N ARG A 28 -5.39 -23.90 15.69
CA ARG A 28 -6.58 -23.11 15.32
C ARG A 28 -7.83 -23.75 15.88
N ALA A 29 -8.64 -22.94 16.57
CA ALA A 29 -9.93 -23.37 17.07
C ALA A 29 -10.85 -23.77 15.90
N THR A 30 -11.65 -24.80 16.13
CA THR A 30 -12.69 -25.22 15.18
C THR A 30 -13.98 -24.52 15.54
N TYR A 31 -14.61 -23.92 14.55
CA TYR A 31 -15.87 -23.21 14.70
C TYR A 31 -16.97 -23.91 13.92
N GLU A 32 -18.17 -23.84 14.43
CA GLU A 32 -19.38 -24.26 13.75
C GLU A 32 -20.13 -23.05 13.18
N SER A 33 -20.76 -23.22 12.04
CA SER A 33 -21.56 -22.20 11.36
C SER A 33 -22.99 -22.68 11.21
N ILE A 34 -23.97 -21.81 11.41
CA ILE A 34 -25.38 -22.16 11.28
C ILE A 34 -25.73 -22.52 9.82
N TYR A 35 -25.12 -21.85 8.87
CA TYR A 35 -25.34 -22.07 7.44
C TYR A 35 -24.04 -22.41 6.72
N ASN A 36 -24.13 -23.21 5.66
CA ASN A 36 -22.97 -23.51 4.81
C ASN A 36 -22.68 -22.43 3.78
N ASN A 37 -23.69 -21.60 3.47
CA ASN A 37 -23.57 -20.51 2.51
C ASN A 37 -24.25 -19.26 3.08
N TYR A 38 -23.60 -18.13 2.87
CA TYR A 38 -24.10 -16.82 3.22
C TYR A 38 -24.03 -15.92 1.99
N GLN A 39 -25.09 -15.22 1.71
CA GLN A 39 -25.17 -14.30 0.56
C GLN A 39 -25.82 -12.99 0.99
N LEU A 40 -25.22 -11.89 0.53
CA LEU A 40 -25.80 -10.58 0.69
C LEU A 40 -26.90 -10.39 -0.36
N GLU A 41 -28.15 -10.35 0.06
CA GLU A 41 -29.31 -10.19 -0.81
C GLU A 41 -29.40 -8.76 -1.39
N ASP A 42 -30.15 -8.62 -2.49
CA ASP A 42 -30.40 -7.31 -3.08
C ASP A 42 -31.18 -6.41 -2.09
N GLY A 43 -30.64 -5.19 -1.92
CA GLY A 43 -31.20 -4.21 -0.96
C GLY A 43 -30.70 -4.35 0.47
N GLN A 44 -29.91 -5.38 0.81
CA GLN A 44 -29.23 -5.47 2.09
C GLN A 44 -27.87 -4.75 2.02
N GLU A 45 -27.54 -4.00 3.07
CA GLU A 45 -26.27 -3.28 3.21
C GLU A 45 -25.23 -4.04 4.03
N LEU A 46 -25.68 -4.99 4.85
CA LEU A 46 -24.84 -5.75 5.79
C LEU A 46 -25.12 -7.25 5.69
N LEU A 47 -24.04 -8.02 5.77
CA LEU A 47 -24.07 -9.46 5.97
C LEU A 47 -23.28 -9.81 7.23
N GLN A 48 -23.92 -10.50 8.17
CA GLN A 48 -23.26 -11.02 9.37
C GLN A 48 -23.14 -12.53 9.29
N VAL A 49 -21.96 -13.02 9.67
CA VAL A 49 -21.64 -14.45 9.73
C VAL A 49 -21.08 -14.75 11.11
N ASP A 50 -21.82 -15.56 11.88
CA ASP A 50 -21.41 -16.00 13.19
C ASP A 50 -20.80 -17.40 13.12
N LEU A 51 -19.59 -17.51 13.64
CA LEU A 51 -18.86 -18.75 13.81
C LEU A 51 -18.72 -19.02 15.31
N ILE A 52 -19.29 -20.12 15.79
CA ILE A 52 -19.42 -20.41 17.21
C ILE A 52 -18.52 -21.58 17.62
N THR A 53 -17.86 -21.46 18.73
CA THR A 53 -17.14 -22.58 19.35
C THR A 53 -17.39 -22.61 20.84
N SER A 54 -17.61 -23.80 21.36
CA SER A 54 -17.74 -24.04 22.80
C SER A 54 -16.38 -24.40 23.38
N VAL A 55 -16.01 -23.71 24.43
CA VAL A 55 -14.77 -23.93 25.17
C VAL A 55 -15.07 -24.76 26.43
N GLN A 56 -14.07 -25.42 27.01
CA GLN A 56 -14.25 -26.06 28.31
C GLN A 56 -14.68 -25.04 29.38
N ASN A 57 -15.42 -25.48 30.39
CA ASN A 57 -15.89 -24.68 31.53
C ASN A 57 -16.96 -23.65 31.23
N ASP A 58 -17.99 -23.99 30.47
CA ASP A 58 -19.17 -23.16 30.20
C ASP A 58 -18.87 -21.79 29.58
N VAL A 59 -17.82 -21.72 28.76
CA VAL A 59 -17.49 -20.52 27.97
C VAL A 59 -17.82 -20.77 26.50
N THR A 60 -18.57 -19.87 25.92
CA THR A 60 -18.87 -19.85 24.47
C THR A 60 -18.23 -18.65 23.82
N VAL A 61 -17.54 -18.89 22.70
CA VAL A 61 -16.92 -17.83 21.90
C VAL A 61 -17.60 -17.79 20.53
N THR A 62 -18.15 -16.62 20.20
CA THR A 62 -18.68 -16.32 18.86
C THR A 62 -17.75 -15.37 18.16
N LYS A 63 -17.23 -15.79 17.02
CA LYS A 63 -16.46 -14.93 16.10
C LYS A 63 -17.40 -14.45 15.02
N ARG A 64 -17.80 -13.20 15.08
CA ARG A 64 -18.73 -12.54 14.16
C ARG A 64 -17.98 -11.76 13.11
N PHE A 65 -18.25 -12.05 11.85
CA PHE A 65 -17.79 -11.27 10.70
C PHE A 65 -18.94 -10.41 10.20
N THR A 66 -18.68 -9.11 9.99
CA THR A 66 -19.64 -8.19 9.38
C THR A 66 -19.06 -7.64 8.07
N PHE A 67 -19.72 -7.95 6.98
CA PHE A 67 -19.39 -7.45 5.64
C PHE A 67 -20.37 -6.34 5.28
N ARG A 68 -19.86 -5.26 4.67
CA ARG A 68 -20.67 -4.16 4.14
C ARG A 68 -20.62 -4.17 2.61
N ARG A 69 -21.76 -3.83 2.01
CA ARG A 69 -21.83 -3.67 0.54
C ARG A 69 -20.84 -2.59 0.09
N ASN A 70 -20.16 -2.84 -1.01
CA ASN A 70 -19.17 -1.94 -1.60
C ASN A 70 -17.99 -1.55 -0.68
N SER A 71 -17.70 -2.35 0.34
CA SER A 71 -16.58 -2.13 1.25
C SER A 71 -15.62 -3.31 1.24
N TYR A 72 -14.32 -3.01 1.30
CA TYR A 72 -13.25 -3.99 1.50
C TYR A 72 -12.83 -4.10 2.98
N LEU A 73 -13.48 -3.35 3.86
CA LEU A 73 -13.28 -3.42 5.30
C LEU A 73 -14.24 -4.44 5.91
N ILE A 74 -13.69 -5.37 6.67
CA ILE A 74 -14.41 -6.44 7.37
C ILE A 74 -14.29 -6.17 8.87
N ASP A 75 -15.42 -6.00 9.55
CA ASP A 75 -15.41 -5.97 11.00
C ASP A 75 -15.42 -7.40 11.55
N ILE A 76 -14.60 -7.65 12.55
CA ILE A 76 -14.51 -8.94 13.24
C ILE A 76 -14.69 -8.69 14.74
N GLU A 77 -15.69 -9.32 15.33
CA GLU A 77 -15.99 -9.20 16.75
C GLU A 77 -15.90 -10.57 17.42
N PHE A 78 -15.12 -10.64 18.48
CA PHE A 78 -15.09 -11.79 19.38
C PHE A 78 -16.04 -11.51 20.54
N LEU A 79 -17.17 -12.22 20.57
CA LEU A 79 -18.11 -12.20 21.68
C LEU A 79 -17.83 -13.42 22.56
N VAL A 80 -17.65 -13.18 23.83
CA VAL A 80 -17.36 -14.24 24.81
C VAL A 80 -18.46 -14.23 25.86
N GLU A 81 -19.20 -15.34 25.95
CA GLU A 81 -20.18 -15.61 26.98
C GLU A 81 -19.51 -16.53 28.02
N ASN A 82 -19.17 -15.93 29.17
CA ASN A 82 -18.53 -16.64 30.27
C ASN A 82 -19.57 -17.01 31.34
N ASN A 83 -20.11 -18.21 31.27
CA ASN A 83 -21.05 -18.74 32.24
C ASN A 83 -20.35 -19.50 33.37
N SER A 84 -19.00 -19.44 33.46
CA SER A 84 -18.23 -20.06 34.53
C SER A 84 -18.11 -19.17 35.77
N ASP A 85 -17.72 -19.71 36.89
CA ASP A 85 -17.50 -19.00 38.15
C ASP A 85 -16.16 -18.24 38.21
N THR A 86 -15.35 -18.30 37.15
CA THR A 86 -14.01 -17.70 37.10
C THR A 86 -13.90 -16.67 35.99
N THR A 87 -13.02 -15.70 36.18
CA THR A 87 -12.69 -14.74 35.14
C THR A 87 -11.99 -15.42 33.97
N TRP A 88 -12.40 -15.10 32.75
CA TRP A 88 -11.79 -15.56 31.50
C TRP A 88 -10.92 -14.44 30.93
N ASP A 89 -9.68 -14.78 30.54
CA ASP A 89 -8.69 -13.83 30.01
C ASP A 89 -8.05 -14.36 28.71
N ALA A 90 -8.00 -13.53 27.69
CA ALA A 90 -7.26 -13.80 26.45
C ALA A 90 -6.76 -12.53 25.80
N ASN A 91 -5.97 -12.67 24.75
CA ASN A 91 -5.53 -11.58 23.90
C ASN A 91 -6.03 -11.88 22.48
N VAL A 92 -6.60 -10.88 21.83
CA VAL A 92 -6.93 -11.00 20.41
C VAL A 92 -5.65 -10.84 19.60
N PHE A 93 -5.46 -11.72 18.62
CA PHE A 93 -4.39 -11.56 17.64
C PHE A 93 -4.96 -11.56 16.23
N GLY A 94 -4.23 -10.91 15.34
CA GLY A 94 -4.40 -11.02 13.90
C GLY A 94 -3.05 -11.12 13.25
N GLN A 95 -2.93 -11.98 12.24
CA GLN A 95 -1.70 -12.16 11.50
C GLN A 95 -1.95 -12.26 10.01
N ILE A 96 -1.00 -11.76 9.24
CA ILE A 96 -0.84 -12.02 7.82
C ILE A 96 0.36 -12.95 7.68
N LYS A 97 0.15 -14.10 7.05
CA LYS A 97 1.17 -15.09 6.76
C LYS A 97 1.40 -15.13 5.27
N ARG A 98 2.66 -15.04 4.86
CA ARG A 98 3.03 -15.07 3.45
C ARG A 98 4.33 -15.83 3.20
N ASP A 99 4.42 -16.51 2.03
CA ASP A 99 5.67 -16.99 1.48
C ASP A 99 6.37 -15.87 0.69
N ASN A 100 7.69 -15.91 0.59
CA ASN A 100 8.45 -14.96 -0.22
C ASN A 100 8.38 -15.35 -1.71
N PHE A 101 7.28 -15.02 -2.35
CA PHE A 101 7.14 -15.14 -3.80
C PHE A 101 6.94 -13.76 -4.45
N ASP A 102 7.46 -13.61 -5.66
CA ASP A 102 7.31 -12.36 -6.41
C ASP A 102 5.84 -12.07 -6.71
N ASP A 103 5.46 -10.80 -6.53
CA ASP A 103 4.17 -10.31 -6.96
C ASP A 103 4.16 -10.16 -8.48
N PRO A 104 3.23 -10.80 -9.21
CA PRO A 104 3.13 -10.66 -10.66
C PRO A 104 2.94 -9.21 -11.14
N SER A 105 2.48 -8.32 -10.25
CA SER A 105 2.35 -6.89 -10.53
C SER A 105 3.61 -6.09 -10.25
N SER A 106 4.67 -6.69 -9.69
CA SER A 106 5.96 -6.03 -9.49
C SER A 106 6.70 -5.92 -10.82
N VAL A 107 6.50 -4.82 -11.53
CA VAL A 107 7.25 -4.51 -12.74
C VAL A 107 8.67 -4.12 -12.33
N GLY A 108 9.66 -4.87 -12.80
CA GLY A 108 11.07 -4.54 -12.59
C GLY A 108 11.42 -3.24 -13.33
N GLY A 109 12.10 -2.30 -12.64
CA GLY A 109 12.55 -1.05 -13.24
C GLY A 109 12.60 0.12 -12.25
N PHE A 110 12.70 1.34 -12.76
CA PHE A 110 12.78 2.59 -11.98
C PHE A 110 11.51 2.89 -11.14
N GLY A 111 10.44 2.11 -11.27
CA GLY A 111 9.18 2.25 -10.55
C GLY A 111 8.88 1.13 -9.56
N ARG A 112 9.88 0.45 -9.02
CA ARG A 112 9.67 -0.67 -8.09
C ARG A 112 8.89 -0.19 -6.86
N THR A 113 7.64 -0.60 -6.77
CA THR A 113 6.79 -0.33 -5.59
C THR A 113 7.23 -1.24 -4.45
N PHE A 114 7.15 -0.73 -3.24
CA PHE A 114 7.46 -1.51 -2.04
C PHE A 114 6.55 -2.74 -1.95
N LEU A 115 7.16 -3.90 -1.71
CA LEU A 115 6.51 -5.17 -1.45
C LEU A 115 7.02 -5.68 -0.10
N GLY A 116 6.18 -5.68 0.91
CA GLY A 116 6.60 -6.07 2.25
C GLY A 116 5.55 -5.75 3.31
N PHE A 117 5.89 -6.00 4.55
CA PHE A 117 5.07 -5.63 5.69
C PHE A 117 5.18 -4.13 5.98
N VAL A 118 4.10 -3.56 6.43
CA VAL A 118 3.99 -2.14 6.77
C VAL A 118 3.24 -2.01 8.09
N THR A 119 3.67 -1.07 8.91
CA THR A 119 3.05 -0.81 10.22
C THR A 119 3.15 0.66 10.58
N THR A 120 2.45 1.07 11.61
CA THR A 120 2.52 2.41 12.20
C THR A 120 2.74 2.32 13.69
N THR A 121 3.45 3.28 14.23
CA THR A 121 3.59 3.52 15.66
C THR A 121 3.31 4.99 15.98
N VAL A 122 3.26 5.34 17.26
CA VAL A 122 3.11 6.76 17.68
C VAL A 122 4.31 7.60 17.23
N ASP A 123 5.51 7.01 17.28
CA ASP A 123 6.75 7.72 16.99
C ASP A 123 7.07 7.76 15.49
N ASP A 124 6.68 6.72 14.76
CA ASP A 124 6.91 6.60 13.32
C ASP A 124 5.60 6.28 12.60
N PRO A 125 5.04 7.21 11.81
CA PRO A 125 3.75 7.06 11.18
C PRO A 125 3.72 6.01 10.07
N TYR A 126 4.88 5.62 9.50
CA TYR A 126 4.92 4.63 8.42
C TYR A 126 6.26 3.88 8.37
N ILE A 127 6.25 2.68 8.88
CA ILE A 127 7.41 1.78 8.91
C ILE A 127 7.26 0.74 7.82
N LYS A 128 8.28 0.57 7.01
CA LYS A 128 8.40 -0.47 5.97
C LYS A 128 9.35 -1.54 6.47
N VAL A 129 8.94 -2.80 6.37
CA VAL A 129 9.75 -3.97 6.72
C VAL A 129 9.71 -4.94 5.55
N ASP A 130 10.79 -5.06 4.81
CA ASP A 130 10.88 -6.00 3.72
C ASP A 130 11.28 -7.41 4.19
N PHE A 131 11.39 -8.35 3.27
CA PHE A 131 11.74 -9.72 3.62
C PHE A 131 13.18 -9.86 4.10
N ASP A 132 14.09 -9.06 3.56
CA ASP A 132 15.52 -9.09 3.93
C ASP A 132 15.69 -8.53 5.35
N ASP A 133 14.95 -7.48 5.71
CA ASP A 133 14.92 -6.93 7.09
C ASP A 133 14.47 -8.01 8.09
N ILE A 134 13.44 -8.80 7.75
CA ILE A 134 12.92 -9.87 8.61
C ILE A 134 13.89 -11.04 8.69
N ASP A 135 14.62 -11.34 7.64
CA ASP A 135 15.66 -12.39 7.64
C ASP A 135 16.81 -12.02 8.56
N ASP A 136 17.16 -10.74 8.64
CA ASP A 136 18.20 -10.25 9.53
C ASP A 136 17.74 -10.21 10.99
N ARG A 137 16.50 -9.78 11.25
CA ARG A 137 15.99 -9.59 12.61
C ARG A 137 14.46 -9.57 12.67
N SER A 138 13.88 -10.30 13.65
CA SER A 138 12.49 -10.09 14.03
C SER A 138 12.31 -8.75 14.70
N GLU A 139 11.36 -7.95 14.25
CA GLU A 139 11.05 -6.65 14.84
C GLU A 139 9.77 -6.70 15.66
N SER A 140 9.73 -5.95 16.77
CA SER A 140 8.55 -5.83 17.61
C SER A 140 8.44 -4.40 18.13
N ALA A 141 7.25 -3.82 18.04
CA ALA A 141 6.93 -2.50 18.55
C ALA A 141 5.60 -2.54 19.31
N GLU A 142 5.50 -1.76 20.39
CA GLU A 142 4.25 -1.55 21.12
C GLU A 142 3.77 -0.12 20.92
N THR A 143 2.48 0.03 20.63
CA THR A 143 1.86 1.35 20.47
C THR A 143 0.39 1.30 20.83
N THR A 144 -0.17 2.44 21.23
CA THR A 144 -1.63 2.58 21.40
C THR A 144 -2.26 2.73 20.02
N GLY A 145 -3.27 1.91 19.74
CA GLY A 145 -3.86 1.85 18.41
C GLY A 145 -2.95 1.21 17.39
N GLY A 146 -2.81 1.85 16.23
CA GLY A 146 -1.96 1.40 15.14
C GLY A 146 -2.57 0.32 14.25
N TRP A 147 -1.79 -0.13 13.29
CA TRP A 147 -2.17 -1.19 12.35
C TRP A 147 -0.92 -1.89 11.81
N ILE A 148 -1.08 -3.11 11.31
CA ILE A 148 -0.04 -3.85 10.58
C ILE A 148 -0.64 -4.47 9.32
N GLY A 149 0.06 -4.36 8.20
CA GLY A 149 -0.41 -4.86 6.93
C GLY A 149 0.68 -5.41 6.04
N PHE A 150 0.26 -5.95 4.91
CA PHE A 150 1.12 -6.35 3.80
C PHE A 150 0.77 -5.50 2.57
N SER A 151 1.75 -4.73 2.11
CA SER A 151 1.63 -3.81 0.99
C SER A 151 2.10 -4.48 -0.29
N GLN A 152 1.22 -4.53 -1.30
CA GLN A 152 1.51 -4.91 -2.67
C GLN A 152 1.45 -3.67 -3.57
N HIS A 153 1.66 -3.83 -4.87
CA HIS A 153 1.63 -2.70 -5.81
C HIS A 153 0.29 -1.94 -5.77
N TYR A 154 -0.82 -2.65 -5.98
CA TYR A 154 -2.16 -2.05 -6.06
C TYR A 154 -3.04 -2.35 -4.86
N PHE A 155 -2.67 -3.31 -4.02
CA PHE A 155 -3.49 -3.85 -2.95
C PHE A 155 -2.82 -3.74 -1.59
N LEU A 156 -3.65 -3.67 -0.59
CA LEU A 156 -3.27 -3.70 0.82
C LEU A 156 -4.12 -4.74 1.54
N SER A 157 -3.50 -5.55 2.38
CA SER A 157 -4.18 -6.31 3.42
C SER A 157 -3.67 -5.83 4.78
N ALA A 158 -4.54 -5.37 5.66
CA ALA A 158 -4.13 -4.80 6.94
C ALA A 158 -5.07 -5.21 8.08
N TRP A 159 -4.48 -5.53 9.22
CA TRP A 159 -5.16 -5.69 10.49
C TRP A 159 -5.16 -4.36 11.25
N ILE A 160 -6.31 -3.96 11.70
CA ILE A 160 -6.54 -2.76 12.49
C ILE A 160 -7.15 -3.20 13.83
N PRO A 161 -6.34 -3.33 14.89
CA PRO A 161 -6.83 -3.64 16.24
C PRO A 161 -7.59 -2.46 16.86
N ASN A 162 -8.07 -2.64 18.07
CA ASN A 162 -8.70 -1.56 18.82
C ASN A 162 -7.74 -0.38 19.00
N GLN A 163 -8.14 0.81 18.57
CA GLN A 163 -7.31 2.01 18.54
C GLN A 163 -7.10 2.65 19.93
N GLU A 164 -7.88 2.26 20.94
CA GLU A 164 -7.79 2.77 22.30
C GLU A 164 -6.92 1.90 23.22
N GLN A 165 -6.48 0.73 22.73
CA GLN A 165 -5.68 -0.22 23.50
C GLN A 165 -4.23 -0.23 23.03
N THR A 166 -3.34 -0.61 23.95
CA THR A 166 -1.95 -0.91 23.58
C THR A 166 -1.89 -2.24 22.86
N ASN A 167 -1.30 -2.23 21.68
CA ASN A 167 -1.13 -3.39 20.83
C ASN A 167 0.36 -3.60 20.58
N ARG A 168 0.77 -4.86 20.49
CA ARG A 168 2.12 -5.24 20.07
C ARG A 168 2.08 -5.70 18.64
N PHE A 169 2.91 -5.08 17.80
CA PHE A 169 3.11 -5.45 16.40
C PHE A 169 4.44 -6.18 16.26
N THR A 170 4.46 -7.28 15.50
CA THR A 170 5.66 -8.10 15.33
C THR A 170 5.77 -8.57 13.88
N THR A 171 6.99 -8.51 13.33
CA THR A 171 7.33 -9.17 12.07
C THR A 171 8.35 -10.27 12.35
N ARG A 172 8.13 -11.44 11.80
CA ARG A 172 9.01 -12.60 12.01
C ARG A 172 8.92 -13.58 10.85
N ARG A 173 9.92 -14.46 10.78
CA ARG A 173 9.97 -15.62 9.89
C ARG A 173 9.99 -16.91 10.71
N ASN A 174 9.40 -17.98 10.19
CA ASN A 174 9.52 -19.32 10.78
C ASN A 174 10.52 -20.19 10.00
N ASP A 175 10.82 -21.38 10.55
CA ASP A 175 11.76 -22.34 9.96
C ASP A 175 11.29 -22.87 8.58
N ALA A 176 10.01 -22.74 8.26
CA ALA A 176 9.44 -23.11 6.97
C ALA A 176 9.50 -21.97 5.91
N ASN A 177 10.31 -20.94 6.15
CA ASN A 177 10.44 -19.76 5.27
C ASN A 177 9.12 -19.02 5.02
N GLN A 178 8.27 -18.96 6.03
CA GLN A 178 7.04 -18.19 5.98
C GLN A 178 7.19 -16.94 6.83
N TYR A 179 6.79 -15.82 6.29
CA TYR A 179 6.87 -14.49 6.89
C TYR A 179 5.53 -14.11 7.50
N PHE A 180 5.59 -13.49 8.65
CA PHE A 180 4.43 -13.11 9.44
C PHE A 180 4.52 -11.61 9.79
N GLY A 181 3.44 -10.89 9.57
CA GLY A 181 3.15 -9.62 10.19
C GLY A 181 1.93 -9.80 11.08
N GLU A 182 2.10 -9.60 12.38
CA GLU A 182 1.09 -9.92 13.37
C GLU A 182 0.92 -8.82 14.42
N PHE A 183 -0.28 -8.71 14.95
CA PHE A 183 -0.52 -7.95 16.16
C PHE A 183 -1.08 -8.84 17.26
N THR A 184 -0.83 -8.45 18.51
CA THR A 184 -1.46 -8.98 19.71
C THR A 184 -1.98 -7.82 20.53
N SER A 185 -3.28 -7.85 20.85
CA SER A 185 -3.92 -6.82 21.67
C SER A 185 -3.51 -6.94 23.15
N GLY A 186 -3.79 -5.90 23.93
CA GLY A 186 -3.84 -6.00 25.37
C GLY A 186 -4.82 -7.08 25.84
N ALA A 187 -4.81 -7.36 27.14
CA ALA A 187 -5.68 -8.38 27.72
C ALA A 187 -7.17 -8.04 27.52
N PHE A 188 -7.94 -9.01 27.06
CA PHE A 188 -9.38 -9.00 26.96
C PHE A 188 -9.94 -9.89 28.06
N THR A 189 -10.55 -9.26 29.05
CA THR A 189 -11.02 -9.93 30.29
C THR A 189 -12.53 -9.91 30.36
N VAL A 190 -13.13 -11.08 30.61
CA VAL A 190 -14.57 -11.25 30.83
C VAL A 190 -14.82 -11.84 32.21
N SER A 191 -15.52 -11.11 33.05
CA SER A 191 -15.83 -11.56 34.42
C SER A 191 -16.67 -12.83 34.44
N ALA A 192 -16.68 -13.52 35.58
CA ALA A 192 -17.59 -14.66 35.81
C ALA A 192 -19.04 -14.28 35.56
N ASN A 193 -19.82 -15.19 34.97
CA ASN A 193 -21.25 -15.01 34.67
C ASN A 193 -21.54 -13.71 33.88
N SER A 194 -20.70 -13.35 32.93
CA SER A 194 -20.87 -12.14 32.13
C SER A 194 -20.52 -12.35 30.64
N VAL A 195 -20.88 -11.35 29.84
CA VAL A 195 -20.61 -11.29 28.42
C VAL A 195 -19.67 -10.13 28.14
N GLY A 196 -18.67 -10.37 27.30
CA GLY A 196 -17.75 -9.33 26.82
C GLY A 196 -17.52 -9.43 25.33
N SER A 197 -17.10 -8.34 24.71
CA SER A 197 -16.72 -8.36 23.31
C SER A 197 -15.46 -7.54 23.04
N GLN A 198 -14.71 -7.99 22.02
CA GLN A 198 -13.55 -7.27 21.49
C GLN A 198 -13.66 -7.19 19.97
N LYS A 199 -13.51 -5.98 19.43
CA LYS A 199 -13.59 -5.71 17.99
C LYS A 199 -12.23 -5.45 17.41
N ILE A 200 -12.02 -5.98 16.22
CA ILE A 200 -10.90 -5.69 15.34
C ILE A 200 -11.40 -5.55 13.91
N GLN A 201 -10.59 -4.97 13.04
CA GLN A 201 -10.96 -4.82 11.64
C GLN A 201 -9.88 -5.41 10.74
N PHE A 202 -10.30 -5.86 9.57
CA PHE A 202 -9.40 -6.34 8.53
C PHE A 202 -9.76 -5.68 7.21
N TYR A 203 -8.83 -4.94 6.66
CA TYR A 203 -8.94 -4.39 5.31
C TYR A 203 -8.26 -5.32 4.31
N SER A 204 -8.90 -5.62 3.19
CA SER A 204 -8.29 -6.38 2.10
C SER A 204 -8.85 -5.90 0.77
N GLY A 205 -8.17 -4.94 0.16
CA GLY A 205 -8.69 -4.26 -1.03
C GLY A 205 -7.64 -3.40 -1.75
N PRO A 206 -8.08 -2.65 -2.79
CA PRO A 206 -7.23 -1.73 -3.51
C PRO A 206 -6.77 -0.58 -2.62
N LYS A 207 -5.60 -0.01 -2.92
CA LYS A 207 -5.10 1.18 -2.24
C LYS A 207 -5.82 2.42 -2.76
N ASP A 208 -6.89 2.82 -2.06
CA ASP A 208 -7.59 4.07 -2.27
C ASP A 208 -7.26 5.03 -1.13
N GLN A 209 -6.63 6.15 -1.43
CA GLN A 209 -6.12 7.10 -0.45
C GLN A 209 -7.24 7.65 0.47
N TYR A 210 -8.38 7.96 -0.10
CA TYR A 210 -9.48 8.55 0.66
C TYR A 210 -10.15 7.51 1.57
N VAL A 211 -10.37 6.31 1.06
CA VAL A 211 -10.93 5.20 1.84
C VAL A 211 -9.98 4.80 2.97
N LEU A 212 -8.68 4.68 2.70
CA LEU A 212 -7.69 4.28 3.70
C LEU A 212 -7.55 5.33 4.82
N ALA A 213 -7.59 6.62 4.49
CA ALA A 213 -7.53 7.71 5.47
C ALA A 213 -8.72 7.72 6.45
N GLU A 214 -9.90 7.24 6.01
CA GLU A 214 -11.09 7.13 6.87
C GLU A 214 -11.06 5.91 7.80
N ILE A 215 -10.31 4.86 7.44
CA ILE A 215 -10.27 3.61 8.21
C ILE A 215 -9.37 3.73 9.44
N SER A 216 -8.15 4.24 9.28
CA SER A 216 -7.21 4.38 10.39
C SER A 216 -6.17 5.47 10.11
N PRO A 217 -5.67 6.18 11.15
CA PRO A 217 -4.60 7.15 10.99
C PRO A 217 -3.38 6.55 10.28
N ASN A 218 -2.81 7.30 9.33
CA ASN A 218 -1.61 6.94 8.57
C ASN A 218 -1.76 5.72 7.64
N LEU A 219 -2.93 5.11 7.52
CA LEU A 219 -3.12 3.95 6.63
C LEU A 219 -3.03 4.36 5.14
N ASP A 220 -3.37 5.60 4.82
CA ASP A 220 -3.23 6.22 3.50
C ASP A 220 -1.76 6.38 3.07
N LEU A 221 -0.80 6.42 4.01
CA LEU A 221 0.63 6.46 3.71
C LEU A 221 1.15 5.18 3.02
N THR A 222 0.36 4.11 3.03
CA THR A 222 0.65 2.90 2.24
C THR A 222 0.63 3.15 0.74
N ILE A 223 0.04 4.27 0.30
CA ILE A 223 0.13 4.77 -1.07
C ILE A 223 1.42 5.56 -1.20
N ASP A 224 2.48 4.85 -1.60
CA ASP A 224 3.80 5.43 -1.74
C ASP A 224 3.95 6.10 -3.10
N TYR A 225 3.90 7.41 -3.12
CA TYR A 225 4.21 8.21 -4.31
C TYR A 225 5.72 8.27 -4.59
N GLY A 226 6.57 7.66 -3.74
CA GLY A 226 8.02 7.67 -3.86
C GLY A 226 8.61 9.07 -3.81
N PHE A 227 9.85 9.19 -4.30
CA PHE A 227 10.61 10.45 -4.29
C PHE A 227 9.86 11.64 -4.95
N LEU A 228 9.01 11.37 -5.94
CA LEU A 228 8.28 12.42 -6.69
C LEU A 228 6.88 12.72 -6.12
N TRP A 229 6.62 12.42 -4.84
CA TRP A 229 5.34 12.63 -4.19
C TRP A 229 4.80 14.06 -4.37
N PHE A 230 5.68 15.07 -4.29
CA PHE A 230 5.34 16.48 -4.44
C PHE A 230 4.78 16.83 -5.84
N LEU A 231 5.06 16.00 -6.82
CA LEU A 231 4.55 16.14 -8.20
C LEU A 231 3.34 15.23 -8.42
N ALA A 232 3.39 14.00 -7.94
CA ALA A 232 2.36 12.99 -8.14
C ALA A 232 1.06 13.34 -7.39
N ALA A 233 1.15 13.76 -6.13
CA ALA A 233 -0.02 14.08 -5.32
C ALA A 233 -0.90 15.22 -5.89
N PRO A 234 -0.36 16.38 -6.33
CA PRO A 234 -1.16 17.42 -6.99
C PRO A 234 -1.81 16.96 -8.30
N ILE A 235 -1.11 16.11 -9.08
CA ILE A 235 -1.64 15.59 -10.35
C ILE A 235 -2.79 14.63 -10.07
N TYR A 236 -2.64 13.75 -9.10
CA TYR A 236 -3.71 12.84 -8.67
C TYR A 236 -4.92 13.61 -8.12
N TRP A 237 -4.68 14.61 -7.27
CA TRP A 237 -5.74 15.48 -6.78
C TRP A 237 -6.49 16.17 -7.93
N LEU A 238 -5.78 16.73 -8.91
CA LEU A 238 -6.40 17.35 -10.07
C LEU A 238 -7.22 16.34 -10.89
N LEU A 239 -6.71 15.11 -11.05
CA LEU A 239 -7.43 14.03 -11.72
C LEU A 239 -8.76 13.72 -11.03
N THR A 240 -8.74 13.58 -9.70
CA THR A 240 -9.96 13.28 -8.91
C THR A 240 -10.96 14.44 -8.94
N GLN A 241 -10.50 15.70 -8.96
CA GLN A 241 -11.39 16.86 -9.14
C GLN A 241 -12.06 16.86 -10.53
N ILE A 242 -11.31 16.55 -11.58
CA ILE A 242 -11.88 16.42 -12.92
C ILE A 242 -12.87 15.26 -12.99
N ASP A 243 -12.54 14.13 -12.38
CA ASP A 243 -13.40 12.94 -12.38
C ASP A 243 -14.71 13.17 -11.63
N SER A 244 -14.69 13.91 -10.53
CA SER A 244 -15.90 14.28 -9.78
C SER A 244 -16.88 15.13 -10.59
N LEU A 245 -16.39 15.88 -11.61
CA LEU A 245 -17.21 16.70 -12.50
C LEU A 245 -17.72 15.91 -13.72
N VAL A 246 -16.91 14.99 -14.22
CA VAL A 246 -17.15 14.29 -15.49
C VAL A 246 -17.82 12.92 -15.28
N GLY A 247 -17.53 12.25 -14.16
CA GLY A 247 -18.04 10.91 -13.83
C GLY A 247 -17.51 9.79 -14.75
N ASN A 248 -16.38 10.04 -15.46
CA ASN A 248 -15.75 9.05 -16.33
C ASN A 248 -14.24 9.20 -16.31
N TYR A 249 -13.58 8.23 -15.70
CA TYR A 249 -12.14 8.24 -15.46
C TYR A 249 -11.31 8.37 -16.76
N GLY A 250 -11.74 7.72 -17.86
CA GLY A 250 -11.08 7.82 -19.16
C GLY A 250 -11.11 9.24 -19.74
N VAL A 251 -12.24 9.91 -19.66
CA VAL A 251 -12.38 11.32 -20.10
C VAL A 251 -11.58 12.22 -19.18
N SER A 252 -11.56 11.95 -17.89
CA SER A 252 -10.79 12.71 -16.89
C SER A 252 -9.29 12.67 -17.16
N ILE A 253 -8.74 11.52 -17.56
CA ILE A 253 -7.34 11.37 -17.98
C ILE A 253 -7.03 12.21 -19.22
N ILE A 254 -7.93 12.20 -20.22
CA ILE A 254 -7.76 13.02 -21.44
C ILE A 254 -7.74 14.51 -21.08
N LEU A 255 -8.67 14.98 -20.26
CA LEU A 255 -8.75 16.37 -19.83
C LEU A 255 -7.52 16.77 -19.00
N LEU A 256 -7.11 15.92 -18.05
CA LEU A 256 -5.87 16.14 -17.29
C LEU A 256 -4.66 16.29 -18.21
N THR A 257 -4.54 15.41 -19.21
CA THR A 257 -3.45 15.48 -20.20
C THR A 257 -3.46 16.80 -20.98
N LEU A 258 -4.63 17.28 -21.36
CA LEU A 258 -4.77 18.59 -22.03
C LEU A 258 -4.35 19.74 -21.13
N VAL A 259 -4.76 19.73 -19.85
CA VAL A 259 -4.37 20.76 -18.86
C VAL A 259 -2.86 20.76 -18.67
N VAL A 260 -2.24 19.60 -18.46
CA VAL A 260 -0.80 19.47 -18.28
C VAL A 260 -0.04 19.94 -19.53
N LYS A 261 -0.48 19.55 -20.72
CA LYS A 261 0.12 20.03 -21.99
C LYS A 261 -0.04 21.52 -22.18
N ALA A 262 -1.18 22.10 -21.83
CA ALA A 262 -1.41 23.54 -21.89
C ALA A 262 -0.47 24.31 -20.93
N LEU A 263 -0.29 23.80 -19.71
CA LEU A 263 0.61 24.38 -18.72
C LEU A 263 2.07 24.40 -19.23
N PHE A 264 2.52 23.30 -19.84
CA PHE A 264 3.88 23.15 -20.37
C PHE A 264 4.04 23.64 -21.81
N TYR A 265 3.02 24.26 -22.41
CA TYR A 265 3.05 24.68 -23.81
C TYR A 265 4.25 25.60 -24.15
N LYS A 266 4.48 26.62 -23.32
CA LYS A 266 5.61 27.56 -23.53
C LYS A 266 6.97 26.88 -23.43
N LEU A 267 7.10 25.94 -22.53
CA LEU A 267 8.32 25.17 -22.36
C LEU A 267 8.57 24.26 -23.57
N SER A 268 7.53 23.59 -24.04
CA SER A 268 7.58 22.76 -25.27
C SER A 268 7.86 23.58 -26.52
N GLU A 269 7.25 24.75 -26.66
CA GLU A 269 7.53 25.68 -27.76
C GLU A 269 9.03 26.06 -27.83
N THR A 270 9.62 26.37 -26.66
CA THR A 270 11.06 26.71 -26.55
C THR A 270 11.93 25.54 -26.94
N GLN A 271 11.57 24.32 -26.54
CA GLN A 271 12.25 23.10 -26.91
C GLN A 271 12.25 22.86 -28.42
N TYR A 272 11.08 22.96 -29.06
CA TYR A 272 10.98 22.78 -30.53
C TYR A 272 11.75 23.85 -31.30
N LYS A 273 11.73 25.09 -30.84
CA LYS A 273 12.55 26.17 -31.44
C LYS A 273 14.04 25.91 -31.31
N SER A 274 14.50 25.45 -30.15
CA SER A 274 15.90 25.07 -29.93
C SER A 274 16.31 23.90 -30.81
N MET A 275 15.48 22.84 -30.89
CA MET A 275 15.76 21.69 -31.76
C MET A 275 15.80 22.10 -33.26
N ALA A 276 14.89 22.95 -33.70
CA ALA A 276 14.91 23.46 -35.08
C ALA A 276 16.19 24.26 -35.36
N GLY A 277 16.63 25.08 -34.39
CA GLY A 277 17.90 25.81 -34.45
C GLY A 277 19.11 24.86 -34.57
N MET A 278 19.14 23.80 -33.74
CA MET A 278 20.22 22.78 -33.79
C MET A 278 20.27 22.08 -35.15
N ARG A 279 19.12 21.68 -35.71
CA ARG A 279 19.07 21.05 -37.05
C ARG A 279 19.59 21.98 -38.13
N ARG A 280 19.32 23.28 -38.03
CA ARG A 280 19.79 24.31 -39.03
C ARG A 280 21.30 24.46 -39.04
N ILE A 281 22.00 24.27 -37.91
CA ILE A 281 23.45 24.41 -37.82
C ILE A 281 24.22 23.08 -37.97
N MET A 282 23.53 21.94 -38.04
CA MET A 282 24.15 20.66 -38.23
C MET A 282 25.19 20.59 -39.39
N PRO A 283 24.88 21.13 -40.60
CA PRO A 283 25.87 21.12 -41.68
C PRO A 283 27.12 21.92 -41.34
N LYS A 284 27.01 23.05 -40.62
CA LYS A 284 28.13 23.85 -40.16
C LYS A 284 28.97 23.10 -39.10
N MET A 285 28.28 22.39 -38.21
CA MET A 285 28.94 21.53 -37.21
C MET A 285 29.77 20.40 -37.88
N GLN A 286 29.21 19.81 -38.93
CA GLN A 286 29.95 18.76 -39.68
C GLN A 286 31.22 19.34 -40.31
N GLN A 287 31.15 20.52 -40.93
CA GLN A 287 32.33 21.20 -41.50
C GLN A 287 33.39 21.51 -40.43
N ILE A 288 32.98 21.92 -39.24
CA ILE A 288 33.91 22.14 -38.10
C ILE A 288 34.55 20.83 -37.69
N LYS A 289 33.79 19.74 -37.57
CA LYS A 289 34.29 18.43 -37.24
C LYS A 289 35.33 17.92 -38.26
N ASP A 290 35.04 18.07 -39.55
CA ASP A 290 35.91 17.70 -40.63
C ASP A 290 37.21 18.52 -40.64
N ARG A 291 37.15 19.81 -40.22
CA ARG A 291 38.29 20.73 -40.18
C ARG A 291 39.23 20.44 -39.00
N TYR A 292 38.73 20.11 -37.85
CA TYR A 292 39.50 19.96 -36.63
C TYR A 292 39.92 18.50 -36.39
N GLY A 293 39.31 17.51 -37.03
CA GLY A 293 39.69 16.10 -36.97
C GLY A 293 39.83 15.61 -35.52
N ASP A 294 41.04 15.21 -35.15
CA ASP A 294 41.36 14.69 -33.82
C ASP A 294 41.67 15.76 -32.76
N ASP A 295 41.73 17.03 -33.16
CA ASP A 295 41.91 18.13 -32.16
C ASP A 295 40.63 18.41 -31.39
N ARG A 296 40.45 17.66 -30.29
CA ARG A 296 39.28 17.76 -29.40
C ARG A 296 39.09 19.15 -28.78
N MET A 297 40.20 19.80 -28.40
CA MET A 297 40.11 21.13 -27.78
C MET A 297 39.72 22.20 -28.79
N GLY A 298 40.29 22.20 -29.98
CA GLY A 298 39.93 23.07 -31.08
C GLY A 298 38.47 22.87 -31.52
N LEU A 299 38.05 21.62 -31.67
CA LEU A 299 36.67 21.24 -31.98
C LEU A 299 35.67 21.78 -30.98
N GLN A 300 35.93 21.58 -29.66
CA GLN A 300 35.03 22.06 -28.60
C GLN A 300 34.91 23.58 -28.62
N LYS A 301 36.01 24.30 -28.73
CA LYS A 301 36.03 25.76 -28.79
C LYS A 301 35.26 26.28 -30.00
N ALA A 302 35.55 25.73 -31.21
CA ALA A 302 34.86 26.14 -32.43
C ALA A 302 33.37 25.84 -32.41
N THR A 303 32.95 24.73 -31.80
CA THR A 303 31.54 24.39 -31.61
C THR A 303 30.84 25.37 -30.66
N MET A 304 31.49 25.72 -29.54
CA MET A 304 30.91 26.72 -28.62
C MET A 304 30.83 28.11 -29.24
N ASP A 305 31.80 28.51 -30.06
CA ASP A 305 31.78 29.79 -30.80
C ASP A 305 30.68 29.80 -31.85
N LEU A 306 30.41 28.68 -32.54
CA LEU A 306 29.29 28.50 -33.45
C LEU A 306 27.97 28.71 -32.75
N TYR A 307 27.77 28.06 -31.57
CA TYR A 307 26.54 28.23 -30.77
C TYR A 307 26.31 29.68 -30.34
N LYS A 308 27.38 30.37 -29.89
CA LYS A 308 27.30 31.79 -29.54
C LYS A 308 26.97 32.65 -30.74
N LYS A 309 27.61 32.44 -31.90
CA LYS A 309 27.39 33.19 -33.13
C LYS A 309 25.96 33.05 -33.68
N GLU A 310 25.43 31.82 -33.64
CA GLU A 310 24.07 31.52 -34.11
C GLU A 310 22.99 31.78 -33.05
N LYS A 311 23.39 32.21 -31.83
CA LYS A 311 22.50 32.48 -30.67
C LYS A 311 21.65 31.28 -30.31
N ILE A 312 22.22 30.05 -30.42
CA ILE A 312 21.54 28.82 -30.08
C ILE A 312 22.05 28.36 -28.72
N ASN A 313 21.12 28.12 -27.81
CA ASN A 313 21.42 27.49 -26.51
C ASN A 313 21.33 25.96 -26.65
N PRO A 314 22.44 25.22 -26.58
CA PRO A 314 22.41 23.75 -26.69
C PRO A 314 21.61 23.10 -25.56
N PHE A 315 21.57 23.72 -24.37
CA PHE A 315 20.81 23.22 -23.23
C PHE A 315 19.31 23.55 -23.30
N GLY A 316 18.90 24.51 -24.15
CA GLY A 316 17.49 24.91 -24.27
C GLY A 316 16.59 23.83 -24.88
N GLY A 317 17.18 22.84 -25.58
CA GLY A 317 16.45 21.69 -26.14
C GLY A 317 16.30 20.52 -25.18
N CYS A 318 17.27 20.27 -24.29
CA CYS A 318 17.25 19.13 -23.39
C CYS A 318 16.67 19.46 -22.00
N LEU A 319 16.76 20.70 -21.54
CA LEU A 319 16.26 21.12 -20.23
C LEU A 319 14.76 20.84 -20.05
N PRO A 320 13.87 21.19 -21.01
CA PRO A 320 12.46 20.82 -20.92
C PRO A 320 12.23 19.31 -20.84
N MET A 321 13.02 18.52 -21.57
CA MET A 321 12.96 17.06 -21.54
C MET A 321 13.33 16.51 -20.17
N LEU A 322 14.38 17.05 -19.52
CA LEU A 322 14.79 16.66 -18.17
C LEU A 322 13.74 17.03 -17.13
N VAL A 323 13.05 18.15 -17.27
CA VAL A 323 11.97 18.56 -16.37
C VAL A 323 10.70 17.71 -16.57
N GLN A 324 10.41 17.33 -17.81
CA GLN A 324 9.22 16.55 -18.16
C GLN A 324 9.42 15.04 -17.94
N MET A 325 10.65 14.55 -17.98
CA MET A 325 10.96 13.11 -17.81
C MET A 325 10.39 12.53 -16.50
N PRO A 326 10.57 13.15 -15.32
CA PRO A 326 9.95 12.67 -14.09
C PRO A 326 8.44 12.64 -14.13
N LEU A 327 7.81 13.60 -14.84
CA LEU A 327 6.36 13.68 -14.99
C LEU A 327 5.81 12.52 -15.80
N PHE A 328 6.46 12.16 -16.91
CA PHE A 328 5.99 11.08 -17.79
C PHE A 328 6.34 9.69 -17.25
N MET A 329 7.44 9.54 -16.52
CA MET A 329 7.81 8.27 -15.88
C MET A 329 6.83 7.83 -14.78
N ARG A 330 5.94 8.70 -14.34
CA ARG A 330 4.99 8.43 -13.26
C ARG A 330 3.54 8.31 -13.75
N LEU A 331 3.28 8.62 -15.02
CA LEU A 331 1.94 8.49 -15.63
C LEU A 331 1.69 7.10 -16.25
N GLU A 332 2.73 6.24 -16.30
CA GLU A 332 2.64 4.82 -16.58
C GLU A 332 2.51 4.00 -15.28
#